data_ad1335f3a19570aac80b33ccfb3e81bf
#
_entry.id   ad1335f3a19570aac80b33ccfb3e81bf
#
_cell.length_a   1.000
_cell.length_b   1.000
_cell.length_c   1.000
_cell.angle_alpha   90.00
_cell.angle_beta   90.00
_cell.angle_gamma   90.00
#
_symmetry.space_group_name_H-M   'P 1'
#
loop_
_entity.id
_entity.type
_entity.pdbx_description
1 polymer ?
#
loop_
_entity_poly.entity_id
_entity_poly.type
_entity_poly.pdbx_seq_one_letter_code
_entity_poly.pdbx_strand_id
1 'polypeptide(L)'
;MNYYIIYSIRYIKYFFIILFLFFYTERGNSHPQDYKNYKVIEMDVFRDGKAIGFSNYFFKYENQFLEVKNETKFDVQLLGVKIFSTRSKGVEKYFKNKLISFKSETQQNDKKKYVNLEVTDKKDEFKINGSSYKGKAEISSIVGNWWNHDILEADTQISPLSGSIKSQVVKFIGEKNI
;
A
#
# COMPACT_ATOMS: atom_id res chain seq x y z
N MET A 1 26.87 -13.26 55.98
CA MET A 1 26.39 -12.06 55.26
C MET A 1 26.57 -12.12 53.74
N ASN A 2 27.01 -13.21 53.12
CA ASN A 2 27.29 -13.28 51.67
C ASN A 2 26.21 -14.01 50.81
N TYR A 3 25.27 -14.71 51.41
CA TYR A 3 24.27 -15.48 50.66
C TYR A 3 23.16 -14.61 50.04
N TYR A 4 22.78 -13.52 50.71
CA TYR A 4 21.71 -12.62 50.19
C TYR A 4 22.11 -11.84 48.94
N ILE A 5 23.39 -11.55 48.76
CA ILE A 5 23.89 -10.81 47.58
C ILE A 5 23.85 -11.70 46.33
N ILE A 6 24.14 -13.00 46.45
CA ILE A 6 24.14 -13.93 45.31
C ILE A 6 22.72 -14.18 44.78
N TYR A 7 21.74 -14.30 45.67
CA TYR A 7 20.33 -14.43 45.25
C TYR A 7 19.82 -13.19 44.54
N SER A 8 20.14 -12.00 45.04
CA SER A 8 19.75 -10.73 44.44
C SER A 8 20.27 -10.56 42.99
N ILE A 9 21.51 -10.91 42.73
CA ILE A 9 22.12 -10.84 41.38
C ILE A 9 21.46 -11.83 40.40
N ARG A 10 21.01 -12.99 40.88
CA ARG A 10 20.36 -14.02 40.06
C ARG A 10 18.97 -13.55 39.59
N TYR A 11 18.18 -12.91 40.44
CA TYR A 11 16.87 -12.35 40.09
C TYR A 11 16.97 -11.12 39.18
N ILE A 12 18.01 -10.30 39.34
CA ILE A 12 18.26 -9.16 38.45
C ILE A 12 18.52 -9.62 37.01
N LYS A 13 19.30 -10.73 36.83
CA LYS A 13 19.51 -11.29 35.48
C LYS A 13 18.22 -11.76 34.82
N TYR A 14 17.35 -12.44 35.54
CA TYR A 14 16.06 -12.87 35.00
C TYR A 14 15.13 -11.70 34.72
N PHE A 15 15.15 -10.65 35.53
CA PHE A 15 14.40 -9.42 35.30
C PHE A 15 14.82 -8.74 34.01
N PHE A 16 16.11 -8.63 33.70
CA PHE A 16 16.61 -8.08 32.46
C PHE A 16 16.31 -8.97 31.25
N ILE A 17 16.30 -10.28 31.39
CA ILE A 17 15.91 -11.20 30.33
C ILE A 17 14.41 -11.03 29.99
N ILE A 18 13.55 -10.95 30.99
CA ILE A 18 12.11 -10.72 30.81
C ILE A 18 11.87 -9.34 30.20
N LEU A 19 12.55 -8.31 30.69
CA LEU A 19 12.46 -6.96 30.14
C LEU A 19 12.88 -6.92 28.66
N PHE A 20 13.94 -7.65 28.30
CA PHE A 20 14.42 -7.73 26.91
C PHE A 20 13.43 -8.46 25.99
N LEU A 21 12.69 -9.46 26.49
CA LEU A 21 11.63 -10.14 25.74
C LEU A 21 10.43 -9.23 25.44
N PHE A 22 10.15 -8.24 26.27
CA PHE A 22 9.08 -7.26 26.03
C PHE A 22 9.42 -6.22 24.95
N PHE A 23 10.69 -6.04 24.60
CA PHE A 23 11.10 -5.13 23.53
C PHE A 23 11.12 -5.79 22.14
N TYR A 24 10.97 -7.11 22.03
CA TYR A 24 10.76 -7.82 20.78
C TYR A 24 9.26 -7.84 20.41
N THR A 25 8.63 -6.67 20.32
CA THR A 25 7.41 -6.55 19.55
C THR A 25 7.82 -6.52 18.09
N GLU A 26 7.73 -7.65 17.41
CA GLU A 26 7.78 -7.66 15.96
C GLU A 26 6.67 -6.73 15.47
N ARG A 27 7.06 -5.62 14.84
CA ARG A 27 6.14 -4.84 14.06
C ARG A 27 5.68 -5.76 12.93
N GLY A 28 4.43 -6.14 12.95
CA GLY A 28 3.81 -6.91 11.88
C GLY A 28 3.83 -6.07 10.61
N ASN A 29 4.91 -6.16 9.85
CA ASN A 29 4.99 -5.55 8.53
C ASN A 29 4.20 -6.46 7.59
N SER A 30 3.02 -6.01 7.19
CA SER A 30 2.24 -6.62 6.12
C SER A 30 2.95 -6.35 4.79
N HIS A 31 3.73 -7.32 4.34
CA HIS A 31 4.44 -7.21 3.05
C HIS A 31 3.63 -7.88 1.92
N PRO A 32 3.92 -7.59 0.65
CA PRO A 32 3.31 -8.29 -0.50
C PRO A 32 3.35 -9.81 -0.43
N GLN A 33 4.21 -10.39 0.41
CA GLN A 33 4.27 -11.83 0.67
C GLN A 33 3.03 -12.39 1.37
N ASP A 34 2.34 -11.58 2.17
CA ASP A 34 1.17 -12.00 2.94
C ASP A 34 -0.01 -12.31 2.03
N TYR A 35 0.02 -11.80 0.81
CA TYR A 35 -1.01 -12.01 -0.20
C TYR A 35 -0.77 -13.21 -1.13
N LYS A 36 0.26 -14.05 -0.89
CA LYS A 36 0.60 -15.20 -1.74
C LYS A 36 -0.55 -16.20 -1.94
N ASN A 37 -1.44 -16.29 -0.98
CA ASN A 37 -2.58 -17.21 -1.01
C ASN A 37 -3.81 -16.60 -1.72
N TYR A 38 -3.78 -15.31 -2.02
CA TYR A 38 -4.89 -14.64 -2.69
C TYR A 38 -4.66 -14.65 -4.20
N LYS A 39 -5.72 -14.96 -4.95
CA LYS A 39 -5.76 -14.81 -6.41
C LYS A 39 -6.47 -13.53 -6.81
N VAL A 40 -7.40 -13.09 -5.99
CA VAL A 40 -8.22 -11.90 -6.22
C VAL A 40 -8.60 -11.26 -4.88
N ILE A 41 -8.66 -9.93 -4.86
CA ILE A 41 -9.32 -9.13 -3.83
C ILE A 41 -10.36 -8.29 -4.55
N GLU A 42 -11.62 -8.44 -4.16
CA GLU A 42 -12.74 -7.68 -4.69
C GLU A 42 -13.23 -6.69 -3.64
N MET A 43 -13.37 -5.44 -4.03
CA MET A 43 -13.79 -4.37 -3.14
C MET A 43 -14.91 -3.58 -3.79
N ASP A 44 -16.00 -3.39 -3.06
CA ASP A 44 -17.05 -2.46 -3.44
C ASP A 44 -16.70 -1.03 -3.03
N VAL A 45 -17.01 -0.08 -3.89
CA VAL A 45 -16.85 1.35 -3.59
C VAL A 45 -18.21 1.90 -3.18
N PHE A 46 -18.29 2.42 -1.96
CA PHE A 46 -19.50 3.00 -1.40
C PHE A 46 -19.41 4.52 -1.30
N ARG A 47 -20.55 5.19 -1.47
CA ARG A 47 -20.75 6.59 -1.13
C ARG A 47 -22.12 6.76 -0.49
N ASP A 48 -22.15 7.38 0.70
CA ASP A 48 -23.38 7.61 1.46
C ASP A 48 -24.24 6.33 1.63
N GLY A 49 -23.56 5.19 1.94
CA GLY A 49 -24.19 3.88 2.13
C GLY A 49 -24.65 3.16 0.86
N LYS A 50 -24.42 3.75 -0.34
CA LYS A 50 -24.78 3.13 -1.63
C LYS A 50 -23.54 2.67 -2.37
N ALA A 51 -23.57 1.44 -2.90
CA ALA A 51 -22.54 0.95 -3.80
C ALA A 51 -22.56 1.77 -5.10
N ILE A 52 -21.42 2.35 -5.46
CA ILE A 52 -21.27 3.18 -6.67
C ILE A 52 -20.32 2.54 -7.69
N GLY A 53 -19.68 1.44 -7.34
CA GLY A 53 -18.76 0.71 -8.21
C GLY A 53 -17.88 -0.26 -7.46
N PHE A 54 -16.75 -0.62 -8.07
CA PHE A 54 -15.82 -1.61 -7.54
C PHE A 54 -14.36 -1.25 -7.79
N SER A 55 -13.46 -1.91 -7.05
CA SER A 55 -12.01 -1.90 -7.28
C SER A 55 -11.47 -3.30 -6.99
N ASN A 56 -11.07 -4.01 -8.04
CA ASN A 56 -10.63 -5.40 -7.96
C ASN A 56 -9.15 -5.51 -8.27
N TYR A 57 -8.48 -6.45 -7.58
CA TYR A 57 -7.05 -6.71 -7.70
C TYR A 57 -6.82 -8.20 -7.96
N PHE A 58 -6.07 -8.53 -9.00
CA PHE A 58 -5.77 -9.89 -9.45
C PHE A 58 -4.28 -10.15 -9.30
N PHE A 59 -3.92 -11.20 -8.56
CA PHE A 59 -2.55 -11.53 -8.17
C PHE A 59 -2.03 -12.71 -8.98
N LYS A 60 -0.84 -12.56 -9.56
CA LYS A 60 -0.12 -13.63 -10.23
C LYS A 60 1.30 -13.71 -9.69
N TYR A 61 1.62 -14.83 -9.04
CA TYR A 61 2.96 -15.12 -8.52
C TYR A 61 3.69 -16.09 -9.45
N GLU A 62 4.92 -15.75 -9.82
CA GLU A 62 5.82 -16.62 -10.56
C GLU A 62 7.23 -16.49 -9.96
N ASN A 63 7.69 -17.52 -9.24
CA ASN A 63 8.96 -17.53 -8.52
C ASN A 63 9.10 -16.33 -7.54
N GLN A 64 9.96 -15.35 -7.90
CA GLN A 64 10.23 -14.15 -7.11
C GLN A 64 9.47 -12.92 -7.63
N PHE A 65 8.65 -13.10 -8.67
CA PHE A 65 7.85 -12.03 -9.26
C PHE A 65 6.42 -12.10 -8.77
N LEU A 66 5.85 -10.92 -8.51
CA LEU A 66 4.43 -10.72 -8.30
C LEU A 66 3.95 -9.68 -9.32
N GLU A 67 2.92 -10.04 -10.06
CA GLU A 67 2.15 -9.11 -10.89
C GLU A 67 0.77 -8.90 -10.26
N VAL A 68 0.41 -7.63 -10.02
CA VAL A 68 -0.92 -7.24 -9.53
C VAL A 68 -1.60 -6.41 -10.60
N LYS A 69 -2.69 -6.93 -11.17
CA LYS A 69 -3.56 -6.17 -12.06
C LYS A 69 -4.71 -5.59 -11.26
N ASN A 70 -5.01 -4.32 -11.47
CA ASN A 70 -6.18 -3.71 -10.89
C ASN A 70 -7.17 -3.24 -11.96
N GLU A 71 -8.46 -3.34 -11.63
CA GLU A 71 -9.55 -2.76 -12.39
C GLU A 71 -10.47 -2.02 -11.42
N THR A 72 -10.65 -0.71 -11.67
CA THR A 72 -11.51 0.15 -10.86
C THR A 72 -12.55 0.80 -11.74
N LYS A 73 -13.82 0.74 -11.30
CA LYS A 73 -14.94 1.36 -12.00
C LYS A 73 -15.94 1.89 -10.99
N PHE A 74 -16.24 3.18 -11.04
CA PHE A 74 -17.34 3.75 -10.26
C PHE A 74 -17.93 4.99 -10.91
N ASP A 75 -19.20 5.24 -10.60
CA ASP A 75 -19.97 6.39 -11.07
C ASP A 75 -20.61 7.09 -9.88
N VAL A 76 -20.47 8.41 -9.79
CA VAL A 76 -21.16 9.24 -8.81
C VAL A 76 -22.32 9.93 -9.50
N GLN A 77 -23.53 9.78 -8.91
CA GLN A 77 -24.75 10.42 -9.39
C GLN A 77 -25.24 11.43 -8.36
N LEU A 78 -25.80 12.53 -8.84
CA LEU A 78 -26.52 13.52 -8.06
C LEU A 78 -27.88 13.76 -8.72
N LEU A 79 -28.97 13.55 -7.99
CA LEU A 79 -30.35 13.68 -8.50
C LEU A 79 -30.59 12.88 -9.81
N GLY A 80 -30.03 11.67 -9.89
CA GLY A 80 -30.14 10.79 -11.06
C GLY A 80 -29.22 11.16 -12.25
N VAL A 81 -28.47 12.26 -12.15
CA VAL A 81 -27.52 12.68 -13.18
C VAL A 81 -26.10 12.22 -12.81
N LYS A 82 -25.41 11.55 -13.74
CA LYS A 82 -24.00 11.16 -13.55
C LYS A 82 -23.11 12.40 -13.63
N ILE A 83 -22.50 12.76 -12.47
CA ILE A 83 -21.64 13.93 -12.33
C ILE A 83 -20.16 13.58 -12.35
N PHE A 84 -19.82 12.31 -12.07
CA PHE A 84 -18.44 11.85 -12.06
C PHE A 84 -18.35 10.36 -12.42
N SER A 85 -17.34 9.98 -13.16
CA SER A 85 -17.10 8.62 -13.62
C SER A 85 -15.61 8.34 -13.64
N THR A 86 -15.22 7.16 -13.16
CA THR A 86 -13.85 6.67 -13.26
C THR A 86 -13.83 5.23 -13.76
N ARG A 87 -12.95 4.98 -14.72
CA ARG A 87 -12.59 3.66 -15.25
C ARG A 87 -11.08 3.59 -15.32
N SER A 88 -10.46 2.73 -14.53
CA SER A 88 -9.01 2.62 -14.46
C SER A 88 -8.59 1.16 -14.56
N LYS A 89 -7.50 0.91 -15.28
CA LYS A 89 -6.79 -0.37 -15.29
C LYS A 89 -5.33 -0.10 -15.03
N GLY A 90 -4.70 -0.94 -14.20
CA GLY A 90 -3.29 -0.82 -13.87
C GLY A 90 -2.61 -2.17 -13.70
N VAL A 91 -1.29 -2.15 -13.78
CA VAL A 91 -0.45 -3.32 -13.55
C VAL A 91 0.75 -2.89 -12.73
N GLU A 92 0.90 -3.47 -11.55
CA GLU A 92 2.09 -3.39 -10.71
C GLU A 92 2.94 -4.63 -10.92
N LYS A 93 4.26 -4.47 -10.97
CA LYS A 93 5.20 -5.58 -10.98
C LYS A 93 6.19 -5.43 -9.84
N TYR A 94 6.37 -6.52 -9.11
CA TYR A 94 7.28 -6.61 -7.98
C TYR A 94 8.32 -7.70 -8.25
N PHE A 95 9.54 -7.46 -7.79
CA PHE A 95 10.59 -8.46 -7.71
C PHE A 95 11.11 -8.51 -6.28
N LYS A 96 11.10 -9.69 -5.65
CA LYS A 96 11.46 -9.86 -4.23
C LYS A 96 10.74 -8.85 -3.33
N ASN A 97 9.43 -8.69 -3.52
CA ASN A 97 8.52 -7.78 -2.81
C ASN A 97 8.79 -6.28 -3.00
N LYS A 98 9.72 -5.90 -3.88
CA LYS A 98 9.98 -4.50 -4.19
C LYS A 98 9.31 -4.15 -5.51
N LEU A 99 8.58 -3.04 -5.54
CA LEU A 99 7.97 -2.51 -6.75
C LEU A 99 9.07 -2.19 -7.77
N ILE A 100 8.96 -2.73 -8.99
CA ILE A 100 9.90 -2.46 -10.08
C ILE A 100 9.26 -1.66 -11.21
N SER A 101 7.95 -1.77 -11.41
CA SER A 101 7.22 -0.95 -12.36
C SER A 101 5.73 -0.88 -12.03
N PHE A 102 5.11 0.22 -12.45
CA PHE A 102 3.67 0.40 -12.45
C PHE A 102 3.22 1.10 -13.73
N LYS A 103 2.16 0.59 -14.35
CA LYS A 103 1.53 1.21 -15.52
C LYS A 103 0.03 1.27 -15.31
N SER A 104 -0.59 2.41 -15.65
CA SER A 104 -2.04 2.54 -15.61
C SER A 104 -2.58 3.43 -16.72
N GLU A 105 -3.83 3.15 -17.09
CA GLU A 105 -4.65 3.97 -17.95
C GLU A 105 -5.98 4.24 -17.25
N THR A 106 -6.40 5.49 -17.24
CA THR A 106 -7.61 5.94 -16.56
C THR A 106 -8.43 6.85 -17.46
N GLN A 107 -9.71 6.54 -17.58
CA GLN A 107 -10.71 7.46 -18.10
C GLN A 107 -11.47 8.06 -16.92
N GLN A 108 -11.33 9.36 -16.69
CA GLN A 108 -12.03 10.10 -15.64
C GLN A 108 -12.91 11.17 -16.28
N ASN A 109 -14.22 10.95 -16.31
CA ASN A 109 -15.14 11.67 -17.18
C ASN A 109 -14.62 11.63 -18.64
N ASP A 110 -14.41 12.80 -19.25
CA ASP A 110 -13.90 12.92 -20.63
C ASP A 110 -12.36 12.98 -20.70
N LYS A 111 -11.67 12.90 -19.56
CA LYS A 111 -10.21 13.04 -19.50
C LYS A 111 -9.52 11.68 -19.45
N LYS A 112 -8.60 11.45 -20.36
CA LYS A 112 -7.67 10.31 -20.32
C LYS A 112 -6.47 10.69 -19.49
N LYS A 113 -6.10 9.80 -18.56
CA LYS A 113 -4.92 9.92 -17.70
C LYS A 113 -4.10 8.64 -17.78
N TYR A 114 -2.84 8.72 -17.46
CA TYR A 114 -1.93 7.57 -17.45
C TYR A 114 -0.82 7.74 -16.44
N VAL A 115 -0.21 6.61 -16.09
CA VAL A 115 1.04 6.55 -15.33
C VAL A 115 1.93 5.47 -15.94
N ASN A 116 3.21 5.80 -16.15
CA ASN A 116 4.28 4.85 -16.38
C ASN A 116 5.35 5.15 -15.35
N LEU A 117 5.57 4.21 -14.43
CA LEU A 117 6.55 4.28 -13.37
C LEU A 117 7.49 3.09 -13.50
N GLU A 118 8.78 3.34 -13.40
CA GLU A 118 9.81 2.32 -13.43
C GLU A 118 10.89 2.67 -12.40
N VAL A 119 11.47 1.66 -11.76
CA VAL A 119 12.64 1.86 -10.91
C VAL A 119 13.84 2.25 -11.79
N THR A 120 14.68 3.17 -11.31
CA THR A 120 15.92 3.54 -12.02
C THR A 120 16.94 2.40 -12.03
N ASP A 121 17.93 2.45 -12.92
CA ASP A 121 19.00 1.44 -13.01
C ASP A 121 19.77 1.29 -11.69
N LYS A 122 19.94 2.37 -10.94
CA LYS A 122 20.57 2.37 -9.61
C LYS A 122 19.67 1.81 -8.51
N LYS A 123 18.37 1.63 -8.79
CA LYS A 123 17.34 1.12 -7.86
C LYS A 123 17.17 1.97 -6.59
N ASP A 124 17.45 3.23 -6.66
CA ASP A 124 17.37 4.22 -5.58
C ASP A 124 16.18 5.17 -5.70
N GLU A 125 15.61 5.29 -6.90
CA GLU A 125 14.50 6.18 -7.21
C GLU A 125 13.53 5.54 -8.21
N PHE A 126 12.31 6.07 -8.26
CA PHE A 126 11.37 5.84 -9.36
C PHE A 126 11.45 6.94 -10.39
N LYS A 127 11.42 6.58 -11.67
CA LYS A 127 11.15 7.49 -12.79
C LYS A 127 9.67 7.42 -13.12
N ILE A 128 9.00 8.56 -13.10
CA ILE A 128 7.57 8.68 -13.35
C ILE A 128 7.35 9.48 -14.64
N ASN A 129 6.51 8.93 -15.53
CA ASN A 129 5.94 9.64 -16.66
C ASN A 129 4.42 9.48 -16.56
N GLY A 130 3.77 10.41 -15.89
CA GLY A 130 2.33 10.45 -15.67
C GLY A 130 1.67 11.66 -16.31
N SER A 131 0.37 11.63 -16.42
CA SER A 131 -0.42 12.73 -17.00
C SER A 131 -0.40 14.00 -16.15
N SER A 132 -0.14 13.90 -14.83
CA SER A 132 -0.07 15.06 -13.90
C SER A 132 1.31 15.31 -13.34
N TYR A 133 2.28 14.42 -13.55
CA TYR A 133 3.63 14.57 -13.07
C TYR A 133 4.61 13.78 -13.94
N LYS A 134 5.74 14.42 -14.27
CA LYS A 134 6.87 13.80 -14.96
C LYS A 134 8.14 14.16 -14.19
N GLY A 135 8.85 13.14 -13.67
CA GLY A 135 10.01 13.38 -12.84
C GLY A 135 10.43 12.12 -12.09
N LYS A 136 10.98 12.31 -10.90
CA LYS A 136 11.47 11.25 -10.03
C LYS A 136 10.71 11.26 -8.70
N ALA A 137 10.64 10.10 -8.04
CA ALA A 137 10.19 9.95 -6.68
C ALA A 137 11.16 9.07 -5.90
N GLU A 138 11.19 9.24 -4.58
CA GLU A 138 11.96 8.38 -3.69
C GLU A 138 11.49 6.94 -3.77
N ILE A 139 12.41 5.99 -3.60
CA ILE A 139 12.10 4.55 -3.63
C ILE A 139 11.18 4.12 -2.47
N SER A 140 11.12 4.91 -1.41
CA SER A 140 10.21 4.74 -0.27
C SER A 140 8.76 5.14 -0.59
N SER A 141 8.52 5.82 -1.72
CA SER A 141 7.18 6.21 -2.13
C SER A 141 6.37 4.98 -2.57
N ILE A 142 5.08 4.95 -2.24
CA ILE A 142 4.18 3.86 -2.59
C ILE A 142 3.16 4.29 -3.65
N VAL A 143 2.78 3.37 -4.54
CA VAL A 143 1.61 3.56 -5.39
C VAL A 143 0.34 3.42 -4.56
N GLY A 144 -0.53 4.42 -4.59
CA GLY A 144 -1.71 4.53 -3.73
C GLY A 144 -2.84 3.57 -4.12
N ASN A 145 -2.57 2.27 -4.08
CA ASN A 145 -3.54 1.21 -4.30
C ASN A 145 -3.99 0.61 -2.96
N TRP A 146 -5.28 0.31 -2.83
CA TRP A 146 -5.92 -0.06 -1.57
C TRP A 146 -5.56 -1.47 -1.07
N TRP A 147 -5.04 -2.33 -1.92
CA TRP A 147 -4.69 -3.70 -1.54
C TRP A 147 -3.41 -3.78 -0.69
N ASN A 148 -2.49 -2.81 -0.85
CA ASN A 148 -1.17 -2.85 -0.21
C ASN A 148 -1.19 -2.06 1.10
N HIS A 149 -1.03 -2.74 2.23
CA HIS A 149 -1.01 -2.14 3.56
C HIS A 149 0.17 -1.19 3.79
N ASP A 150 1.27 -1.30 3.03
CA ASP A 150 2.41 -0.38 3.13
C ASP A 150 1.98 1.09 2.92
N ILE A 151 0.79 1.31 2.32
CA ILE A 151 0.19 2.64 2.18
C ILE A 151 -0.06 3.32 3.54
N LEU A 152 -0.23 2.55 4.60
CA LEU A 152 -0.46 3.09 5.95
C LEU A 152 0.83 3.60 6.62
N GLU A 153 1.99 3.12 6.17
CA GLU A 153 3.30 3.47 6.74
C GLU A 153 4.10 4.45 5.86
N ALA A 154 3.73 4.60 4.59
CA ALA A 154 4.44 5.46 3.67
C ALA A 154 4.14 6.95 3.89
N ASP A 155 5.18 7.78 3.93
CA ASP A 155 5.05 9.25 4.02
C ASP A 155 4.69 9.89 2.68
N THR A 156 4.88 9.18 1.57
CA THR A 156 4.68 9.68 0.23
C THR A 156 3.94 8.68 -0.64
N GLN A 157 2.87 9.15 -1.26
CA GLN A 157 2.02 8.38 -2.14
C GLN A 157 2.07 8.90 -3.58
N ILE A 158 2.20 7.99 -4.54
CA ILE A 158 2.09 8.25 -5.98
C ILE A 158 0.68 7.87 -6.42
N SER A 159 -0.04 8.83 -6.99
CA SER A 159 -1.40 8.59 -7.50
C SER A 159 -1.41 7.54 -8.61
N PRO A 160 -2.16 6.43 -8.47
CA PRO A 160 -2.27 5.42 -9.51
C PRO A 160 -3.03 5.90 -10.75
N LEU A 161 -3.74 7.02 -10.65
CA LEU A 161 -4.55 7.56 -11.75
C LEU A 161 -3.77 8.52 -12.67
N SER A 162 -2.75 9.22 -12.11
CA SER A 162 -2.15 10.34 -12.83
C SER A 162 -0.66 10.55 -12.59
N GLY A 163 -0.07 9.81 -11.65
CA GLY A 163 1.35 9.92 -11.27
C GLY A 163 1.70 11.08 -10.34
N SER A 164 0.72 11.90 -9.91
CA SER A 164 1.00 12.99 -8.96
C SER A 164 1.48 12.44 -7.63
N ILE A 165 2.45 13.15 -7.02
CA ILE A 165 3.03 12.78 -5.72
C ILE A 165 2.33 13.59 -4.64
N LYS A 166 2.01 12.95 -3.51
CA LYS A 166 1.39 13.56 -2.34
C LYS A 166 2.05 13.06 -1.06
N SER A 167 2.39 13.97 -0.18
CA SER A 167 2.74 13.62 1.20
C SER A 167 1.49 13.22 1.96
N GLN A 168 1.61 12.26 2.87
CA GLN A 168 0.53 11.80 3.73
C GLN A 168 1.04 11.54 5.14
N VAL A 169 0.12 11.61 6.09
CA VAL A 169 0.33 11.14 7.47
C VAL A 169 -0.87 10.31 7.83
N VAL A 170 -0.64 9.04 8.14
CA VAL A 170 -1.70 8.12 8.59
C VAL A 170 -1.64 8.02 10.12
N LYS A 171 -2.79 8.18 10.78
CA LYS A 171 -2.92 8.07 12.23
C LYS A 171 -4.02 7.09 12.58
N PHE A 172 -3.73 6.16 13.47
CA PHE A 172 -4.76 5.32 14.07
C PHE A 172 -5.62 6.18 15.02
N ILE A 173 -6.92 6.22 14.77
CA ILE A 173 -7.87 7.03 15.56
C ILE A 173 -8.80 6.17 16.43
N GLY A 174 -8.69 4.84 16.38
CA GLY A 174 -9.48 3.90 17.17
C GLY A 174 -10.25 2.89 16.32
N GLU A 175 -10.90 1.95 17.00
CA GLU A 175 -11.76 0.94 16.41
C GLU A 175 -13.23 1.39 16.50
N LYS A 176 -13.99 1.15 15.45
CA LYS A 176 -15.43 1.38 15.40
C LYS A 176 -16.11 0.12 14.91
N ASN A 177 -17.02 -0.42 15.70
CA ASN A 177 -17.93 -1.46 15.23
C ASN A 177 -18.89 -0.85 14.19
N ILE A 178 -18.89 -1.42 13.00
CA ILE A 178 -19.74 -1.00 11.88
C ILE A 178 -20.95 -1.92 11.82
#